data_ca2ded62c5c902cdf1c788dbaf07012c
#
_entry.id   ca2ded62c5c902cdf1c788dbaf07012c
#
_cell.length_a   1.000
_cell.length_b   1.000
_cell.length_c   1.000
_cell.angle_alpha   90.00
_cell.angle_beta   90.00
_cell.angle_gamma   90.00
#
_symmetry.space_group_name_H-M   'P 1'
#
loop_
_entity.id
_entity.type
_entity.pdbx_description
1 polymer ?
#
loop_
_entity_poly.entity_id
_entity_poly.type
_entity_poly.pdbx_seq_one_letter_code
_entity_poly.pdbx_strand_id
1 'polypeptide(L)'
;NPFASLRPGAYMCYGKHGNASPILDAKARGAKLIVIDPIFTETAAKADQFIPIKPSTDGALANAMANTIIAEDLYDHEFVEQWCHGFDEYRACMEQYTPEWAEPITGVPADTIRELARLYATTERAALHEGNSLALHSNCVQAVRSIGCLRAICGKLDKEGCNVCFPTVVGHPVAVENGNPTGIKTTVKVEAPNVNAERYPLFLNGLPGALDAIETGEPYTPRALMGYHTNTIMAQGDYHRNLDLLRTLDFICYTELFMTETCNQLADVVLPDVSWAERYDYRT
;
A
#
# COMPACT_ATOMS: atom_id res chain seq x y z
N ASN A 1 -3.23 -4.82 -8.67
CA ASN A 1 -3.50 -5.19 -10.06
C ASN A 1 -3.82 -3.93 -10.89
N PRO A 2 -2.90 -3.45 -11.77
CA PRO A 2 -3.11 -2.23 -12.56
C PRO A 2 -4.30 -2.32 -13.50
N PHE A 3 -4.72 -3.50 -13.94
CA PHE A 3 -5.90 -3.69 -14.80
C PHE A 3 -7.21 -3.73 -14.01
N ALA A 4 -7.22 -4.20 -12.79
CA ALA A 4 -8.38 -4.04 -11.91
C ALA A 4 -8.64 -2.57 -11.57
N SER A 5 -7.61 -1.76 -11.65
CA SER A 5 -7.67 -0.29 -11.49
C SER A 5 -8.23 0.45 -12.71
N LEU A 6 -8.67 -0.24 -13.75
CA LEU A 6 -9.36 0.35 -14.90
C LEU A 6 -10.77 0.85 -14.58
N ARG A 7 -11.31 0.44 -13.45
CA ARG A 7 -12.61 0.95 -13.03
C ARG A 7 -12.47 2.45 -12.72
N PRO A 8 -13.41 3.27 -13.19
CA PRO A 8 -13.48 4.67 -12.81
C PRO A 8 -13.48 4.75 -11.27
N GLY A 9 -12.56 5.51 -10.68
CA GLY A 9 -12.43 5.64 -9.23
C GLY A 9 -11.35 4.78 -8.57
N ALA A 10 -10.61 3.95 -9.30
CA ALA A 10 -9.45 3.28 -8.71
C ALA A 10 -8.36 4.28 -8.32
N TYR A 11 -7.89 4.16 -7.12
CA TYR A 11 -7.05 5.10 -6.36
C TYR A 11 -5.72 5.52 -7.03
N MET A 12 -5.34 4.87 -8.12
CA MET A 12 -4.08 5.14 -8.84
C MET A 12 -4.28 5.45 -10.32
N CYS A 13 -5.46 5.87 -10.74
CA CYS A 13 -5.70 6.28 -12.11
C CYS A 13 -5.32 7.75 -12.30
N TYR A 14 -4.04 8.00 -12.49
CA TYR A 14 -3.59 9.30 -12.99
C TYR A 14 -3.87 9.38 -14.49
N GLY A 15 -4.95 10.08 -14.86
CA GLY A 15 -5.25 10.37 -16.24
C GLY A 15 -6.58 9.81 -16.79
N LYS A 16 -6.94 10.23 -17.99
CA LYS A 16 -8.22 9.93 -18.66
C LYS A 16 -8.42 8.43 -19.01
N HIS A 17 -7.39 7.61 -18.95
CA HIS A 17 -7.39 6.25 -19.51
C HIS A 17 -7.03 5.14 -18.51
N GLY A 18 -6.85 5.45 -17.21
CA GLY A 18 -6.38 4.46 -16.24
C GLY A 18 -4.95 3.98 -16.51
N ASN A 19 -4.44 3.06 -15.66
CA ASN A 19 -3.06 2.57 -15.78
C ASN A 19 -2.83 1.54 -16.90
N ALA A 20 -3.89 0.93 -17.44
CA ALA A 20 -3.72 -0.14 -18.42
C ALA A 20 -3.26 0.39 -19.79
N SER A 21 -3.81 1.50 -20.23
CA SER A 21 -3.45 2.06 -21.54
C SER A 21 -1.96 2.40 -21.64
N PRO A 22 -1.36 3.17 -20.70
CA PRO A 22 0.08 3.44 -20.73
C PRO A 22 0.95 2.19 -20.70
N ILE A 23 0.55 1.15 -19.94
CA ILE A 23 1.28 -0.13 -19.88
C ILE A 23 1.21 -0.86 -21.23
N LEU A 24 0.02 -0.96 -21.83
CA LEU A 24 -0.16 -1.60 -23.12
C LEU A 24 0.56 -0.83 -24.25
N ASP A 25 0.53 0.49 -24.21
CA ASP A 25 1.28 1.33 -25.14
C ASP A 25 2.78 1.16 -24.99
N ALA A 26 3.28 1.03 -23.76
CA ALA A 26 4.68 0.71 -23.50
C ALA A 26 5.05 -0.68 -24.06
N LYS A 27 4.22 -1.68 -23.84
CA LYS A 27 4.40 -3.01 -24.44
C LYS A 27 4.43 -2.96 -25.97
N ALA A 28 3.54 -2.22 -26.59
CA ALA A 28 3.53 -2.03 -28.06
C ALA A 28 4.82 -1.38 -28.58
N ARG A 29 5.53 -0.63 -27.73
CA ARG A 29 6.85 -0.06 -28.03
C ARG A 29 8.01 -0.97 -27.65
N GLY A 30 7.75 -2.19 -27.19
CA GLY A 30 8.77 -3.21 -26.87
C GLY A 30 9.12 -3.34 -25.37
N ALA A 31 8.42 -2.67 -24.47
CA ALA A 31 8.59 -2.89 -23.05
C ALA A 31 8.08 -4.27 -22.65
N LYS A 32 8.81 -4.95 -21.76
CA LYS A 32 8.40 -6.23 -21.17
C LYS A 32 7.57 -5.99 -19.92
N LEU A 33 6.43 -6.65 -19.80
CA LEU A 33 5.61 -6.70 -18.62
C LEU A 33 5.79 -8.02 -17.90
N ILE A 34 6.35 -7.99 -16.71
CA ILE A 34 6.47 -9.14 -15.82
C ILE A 34 5.51 -8.97 -14.68
N VAL A 35 4.71 -9.98 -14.42
CA VAL A 35 3.73 -9.96 -13.32
C VAL A 35 4.07 -11.05 -12.32
N ILE A 36 4.25 -10.65 -11.08
CA ILE A 36 4.48 -11.50 -9.92
C ILE A 36 3.25 -11.38 -9.04
N ASP A 37 2.46 -12.43 -8.94
CA ASP A 37 1.18 -12.40 -8.23
C ASP A 37 0.79 -13.82 -7.81
N PRO A 38 0.16 -14.04 -6.65
CA PRO A 38 -0.38 -15.36 -6.29
C PRO A 38 -1.49 -15.84 -7.22
N ILE A 39 -2.19 -14.91 -7.89
CA ILE A 39 -3.35 -15.19 -8.71
C ILE A 39 -3.08 -14.78 -10.16
N PHE A 40 -3.49 -15.63 -11.11
CA PHE A 40 -3.47 -15.29 -12.53
C PHE A 40 -4.56 -14.27 -12.85
N THR A 41 -4.20 -13.00 -12.77
CA THR A 41 -5.10 -11.85 -12.95
C THR A 41 -5.21 -11.42 -14.41
N GLU A 42 -6.11 -10.48 -14.70
CA GLU A 42 -6.20 -9.83 -16.02
C GLU A 42 -4.87 -9.16 -16.43
N THR A 43 -4.13 -8.65 -15.47
CA THR A 43 -2.78 -8.11 -15.70
C THR A 43 -1.81 -9.22 -16.08
N ALA A 44 -1.85 -10.35 -15.38
CA ALA A 44 -1.05 -11.51 -15.69
C ALA A 44 -1.35 -12.07 -17.09
N ALA A 45 -2.61 -12.05 -17.50
CA ALA A 45 -3.02 -12.45 -18.86
C ALA A 45 -2.46 -11.56 -19.99
N LYS A 46 -1.97 -10.37 -19.66
CA LYS A 46 -1.31 -9.43 -20.57
C LYS A 46 0.20 -9.39 -20.41
N ALA A 47 0.74 -10.09 -19.43
CA ALA A 47 2.17 -10.15 -19.15
C ALA A 47 2.92 -10.92 -20.24
N ASP A 48 4.20 -10.58 -20.42
CA ASP A 48 5.14 -11.38 -21.19
C ASP A 48 5.65 -12.57 -20.37
N GLN A 49 5.66 -12.40 -19.04
CA GLN A 49 5.98 -13.46 -18.10
C GLN A 49 5.10 -13.32 -16.85
N PHE A 50 4.48 -14.42 -16.44
CA PHE A 50 3.78 -14.54 -15.16
C PHE A 50 4.55 -15.45 -14.24
N ILE A 51 4.76 -14.99 -13.01
CA ILE A 51 5.48 -15.71 -11.96
C ILE A 51 4.55 -15.85 -10.77
N PRO A 52 4.02 -17.06 -10.54
CA PRO A 52 3.25 -17.34 -9.36
C PRO A 52 4.14 -17.28 -8.11
N ILE A 53 3.68 -16.60 -7.08
CA ILE A 53 4.38 -16.46 -5.80
C ILE A 53 3.44 -16.84 -4.65
N LYS A 54 3.97 -17.45 -3.58
CA LYS A 54 3.18 -17.64 -2.36
C LYS A 54 2.87 -16.30 -1.70
N PRO A 55 1.64 -16.09 -1.21
CA PRO A 55 1.27 -14.85 -0.50
C PRO A 55 2.23 -14.51 0.64
N SER A 56 2.52 -13.22 0.84
CA SER A 56 3.40 -12.68 1.90
C SER A 56 4.88 -13.03 1.79
N THR A 57 5.35 -13.52 0.67
CA THR A 57 6.76 -13.92 0.50
C THR A 57 7.56 -12.98 -0.42
N ASP A 58 6.98 -11.85 -0.78
CA ASP A 58 7.58 -10.85 -1.69
C ASP A 58 8.92 -10.31 -1.17
N GLY A 59 9.03 -10.13 0.15
CA GLY A 59 10.29 -9.72 0.78
C GLY A 59 11.42 -10.75 0.62
N ALA A 60 11.09 -12.04 0.67
CA ALA A 60 12.06 -13.11 0.44
C ALA A 60 12.54 -13.14 -1.01
N LEU A 61 11.61 -12.92 -1.96
CA LEU A 61 11.96 -12.79 -3.37
C LEU A 61 12.87 -11.59 -3.61
N ALA A 62 12.52 -10.42 -3.07
CA ALA A 62 13.30 -9.20 -3.23
C ALA A 62 14.71 -9.33 -2.63
N ASN A 63 14.85 -9.95 -1.45
CA ASN A 63 16.15 -10.19 -0.83
C ASN A 63 17.01 -11.16 -1.66
N ALA A 64 16.43 -12.21 -2.21
CA ALA A 64 17.16 -13.17 -3.07
C ALA A 64 17.56 -12.55 -4.41
N MET A 65 16.74 -11.67 -4.96
CA MET A 65 17.15 -10.86 -6.12
C MET A 65 18.30 -9.93 -5.77
N ALA A 66 18.25 -9.26 -4.63
CA ALA A 66 19.34 -8.40 -4.14
C ALA A 66 20.63 -9.18 -3.91
N ASN A 67 20.54 -10.37 -3.30
CA ASN A 67 21.69 -11.28 -3.16
C ASN A 67 22.35 -11.56 -4.52
N THR A 68 21.58 -11.95 -5.52
CA THR A 68 22.10 -12.23 -6.87
C THR A 68 22.74 -10.99 -7.49
N ILE A 69 22.09 -9.83 -7.39
CA ILE A 69 22.60 -8.57 -7.95
C ILE A 69 23.93 -8.18 -7.31
N ILE A 70 24.05 -8.32 -6.00
CA ILE A 70 25.29 -8.02 -5.27
C ILE A 70 26.37 -9.03 -5.55
N ALA A 71 26.06 -10.33 -5.54
CA ALA A 71 27.02 -11.40 -5.77
C ALA A 71 27.60 -11.39 -7.19
N GLU A 72 26.79 -10.97 -8.16
CA GLU A 72 27.22 -10.85 -9.58
C GLU A 72 27.71 -9.46 -9.96
N ASP A 73 27.87 -8.56 -8.98
CA ASP A 73 28.35 -7.18 -9.16
C ASP A 73 27.52 -6.37 -10.19
N LEU A 74 26.19 -6.54 -10.16
CA LEU A 74 25.26 -5.90 -11.11
C LEU A 74 24.59 -4.64 -10.54
N TYR A 75 24.94 -4.23 -9.33
CA TYR A 75 24.38 -3.02 -8.71
C TYR A 75 24.98 -1.74 -9.31
N ASP A 76 24.27 -0.62 -9.17
CA ASP A 76 24.73 0.70 -9.65
C ASP A 76 25.73 1.29 -8.65
N HIS A 77 27.02 1.10 -8.91
CA HIS A 77 28.10 1.53 -8.03
C HIS A 77 28.06 3.04 -7.75
N GLU A 78 27.86 3.86 -8.79
CA GLU A 78 27.82 5.32 -8.65
C GLU A 78 26.64 5.76 -7.78
N PHE A 79 25.46 5.20 -8.03
CA PHE A 79 24.28 5.52 -7.23
C PHE A 79 24.43 5.06 -5.78
N VAL A 80 24.99 3.88 -5.56
CA VAL A 80 25.21 3.32 -4.23
C VAL A 80 26.21 4.21 -3.45
N GLU A 81 27.31 4.61 -4.07
CA GLU A 81 28.32 5.45 -3.42
C GLU A 81 27.77 6.84 -3.07
N GLN A 82 26.98 7.43 -3.96
CA GLN A 82 26.48 8.80 -3.78
C GLN A 82 25.23 8.90 -2.89
N TRP A 83 24.35 7.92 -2.92
CA TRP A 83 22.99 8.04 -2.37
C TRP A 83 22.62 6.98 -1.35
N CYS A 84 23.37 5.88 -1.24
CA CYS A 84 23.04 4.82 -0.30
C CYS A 84 23.93 4.90 0.95
N HIS A 85 23.30 4.76 2.12
CA HIS A 85 24.00 4.64 3.39
C HIS A 85 23.86 3.23 3.93
N GLY A 86 24.94 2.65 4.50
CA GLY A 86 24.93 1.32 5.09
C GLY A 86 24.94 0.17 4.06
N PHE A 87 25.51 0.38 2.88
CA PHE A 87 25.52 -0.65 1.84
C PHE A 87 26.39 -1.86 2.21
N ASP A 88 27.49 -1.69 2.94
CA ASP A 88 28.35 -2.79 3.34
C ASP A 88 27.64 -3.73 4.34
N GLU A 89 26.92 -3.15 5.29
CA GLU A 89 26.09 -3.91 6.23
C GLU A 89 24.93 -4.59 5.52
N TYR A 90 24.32 -3.92 4.54
CA TYR A 90 23.28 -4.52 3.70
C TYR A 90 23.82 -5.68 2.88
N ARG A 91 24.99 -5.53 2.23
CA ARG A 91 25.67 -6.59 1.47
C ARG A 91 25.92 -7.81 2.33
N ALA A 92 26.52 -7.61 3.52
CA ALA A 92 26.78 -8.69 4.47
C ALA A 92 25.49 -9.39 4.92
N CYS A 93 24.42 -8.61 5.14
CA CYS A 93 23.11 -9.16 5.48
C CYS A 93 22.52 -10.00 4.35
N MET A 94 22.70 -9.60 3.10
CA MET A 94 22.13 -10.28 1.92
C MET A 94 22.82 -11.61 1.60
N GLU A 95 24.03 -11.89 2.08
CA GLU A 95 24.75 -13.14 1.81
C GLU A 95 23.94 -14.40 2.15
N GLN A 96 23.11 -14.33 3.18
CA GLN A 96 22.30 -15.47 3.64
C GLN A 96 21.03 -15.73 2.79
N TYR A 97 20.58 -14.73 2.02
CA TYR A 97 19.31 -14.78 1.29
C TYR A 97 19.51 -15.22 -0.16
N THR A 98 20.09 -16.41 -0.35
CA THR A 98 20.32 -16.94 -1.69
C THR A 98 19.03 -17.30 -2.43
N PRO A 99 19.03 -17.41 -3.76
CA PRO A 99 17.86 -17.90 -4.51
C PRO A 99 17.39 -19.28 -4.04
N GLU A 100 18.29 -20.18 -3.66
CA GLU A 100 17.98 -21.51 -3.12
C GLU A 100 17.28 -21.44 -1.75
N TRP A 101 17.66 -20.47 -0.93
CA TRP A 101 16.94 -20.19 0.32
C TRP A 101 15.52 -19.70 0.04
N ALA A 102 15.35 -18.85 -0.97
CA ALA A 102 14.05 -18.23 -1.27
C ALA A 102 13.09 -19.18 -1.99
N GLU A 103 13.58 -20.12 -2.78
CA GLU A 103 12.76 -21.05 -3.59
C GLU A 103 11.69 -21.78 -2.77
N PRO A 104 12.00 -22.50 -1.68
CA PRO A 104 10.98 -23.18 -0.87
C PRO A 104 10.01 -22.22 -0.16
N ILE A 105 10.44 -20.99 0.12
CA ILE A 105 9.63 -19.95 0.76
C ILE A 105 8.63 -19.39 -0.22
N THR A 106 9.10 -18.93 -1.38
CA THR A 106 8.32 -18.20 -2.38
C THR A 106 7.55 -19.09 -3.32
N GLY A 107 8.05 -20.30 -3.56
CA GLY A 107 7.61 -21.19 -4.62
C GLY A 107 8.14 -20.80 -6.01
N VAL A 108 8.99 -19.77 -6.09
CA VAL A 108 9.64 -19.34 -7.35
C VAL A 108 10.97 -20.07 -7.49
N PRO A 109 11.24 -20.77 -8.61
CA PRO A 109 12.50 -21.47 -8.81
C PRO A 109 13.72 -20.56 -8.70
N ALA A 110 14.81 -21.05 -8.11
CA ALA A 110 16.04 -20.28 -7.89
C ALA A 110 16.60 -19.67 -9.19
N ASP A 111 16.56 -20.43 -10.28
CA ASP A 111 17.00 -19.92 -11.58
C ASP A 111 16.13 -18.78 -12.10
N THR A 112 14.81 -18.87 -11.91
CA THR A 112 13.89 -17.77 -12.26
C THR A 112 14.18 -16.53 -11.44
N ILE A 113 14.51 -16.67 -10.14
CA ILE A 113 14.91 -15.55 -9.28
C ILE A 113 16.18 -14.87 -9.82
N ARG A 114 17.18 -15.65 -10.23
CA ARG A 114 18.41 -15.11 -10.85
C ARG A 114 18.13 -14.39 -12.17
N GLU A 115 17.31 -15.00 -13.02
CA GLU A 115 16.93 -14.38 -14.29
C GLU A 115 16.22 -13.04 -14.07
N LEU A 116 15.29 -12.99 -13.13
CA LEU A 116 14.60 -11.73 -12.76
C LEU A 116 15.57 -10.69 -12.23
N ALA A 117 16.48 -11.08 -11.35
CA ALA A 117 17.47 -10.19 -10.74
C ALA A 117 18.37 -9.57 -11.82
N ARG A 118 18.91 -10.39 -12.70
CA ARG A 118 19.74 -9.94 -13.84
C ARG A 118 18.96 -9.04 -14.77
N LEU A 119 17.74 -9.45 -15.16
CA LEU A 119 16.89 -8.66 -16.05
C LEU A 119 16.59 -7.29 -15.45
N TYR A 120 16.23 -7.22 -14.18
CA TYR A 120 15.92 -5.96 -13.50
C TYR A 120 17.16 -5.06 -13.40
N ALA A 121 18.30 -5.61 -12.98
CA ALA A 121 19.52 -4.83 -12.80
C ALA A 121 20.07 -4.28 -14.14
N THR A 122 20.11 -5.13 -15.18
CA THR A 122 20.72 -4.76 -16.47
C THR A 122 19.81 -3.98 -17.41
N THR A 123 18.49 -3.95 -17.18
CA THR A 123 17.57 -3.15 -17.98
C THR A 123 17.70 -1.67 -17.56
N GLU A 124 18.11 -0.81 -18.47
CA GLU A 124 18.34 0.61 -18.19
C GLU A 124 17.10 1.31 -17.63
N ARG A 125 15.96 1.12 -18.28
CA ARG A 125 14.67 1.70 -17.89
C ARG A 125 13.74 0.62 -17.34
N ALA A 126 13.80 0.41 -16.04
CA ALA A 126 13.00 -0.60 -15.35
C ALA A 126 12.27 0.01 -14.15
N ALA A 127 10.97 -0.11 -14.14
CA ALA A 127 10.14 0.28 -13.01
C ALA A 127 9.59 -0.97 -12.31
N LEU A 128 9.60 -0.95 -10.99
CA LEU A 128 9.03 -1.98 -10.14
C LEU A 128 7.85 -1.40 -9.39
N HIS A 129 6.65 -1.90 -9.66
CA HIS A 129 5.43 -1.42 -9.03
C HIS A 129 4.91 -2.46 -8.04
N GLU A 130 4.80 -2.07 -6.78
CA GLU A 130 4.15 -2.86 -5.75
C GLU A 130 2.66 -2.56 -5.66
N GLY A 131 1.88 -3.63 -5.42
CA GLY A 131 0.46 -3.53 -5.14
C GLY A 131 0.18 -3.21 -3.68
N ASN A 132 -0.98 -2.63 -3.41
CA ASN A 132 -1.43 -2.33 -2.04
C ASN A 132 -1.53 -3.56 -1.14
N SER A 133 -1.70 -4.74 -1.71
CA SER A 133 -1.77 -6.01 -0.95
C SER A 133 -0.51 -6.32 -0.14
N LEU A 134 0.66 -5.83 -0.57
CA LEU A 134 1.89 -5.95 0.22
C LEU A 134 1.78 -5.32 1.62
N ALA A 135 1.01 -4.25 1.75
CA ALA A 135 0.79 -3.58 3.01
C ALA A 135 -0.21 -4.31 3.95
N LEU A 136 -0.89 -5.34 3.45
CA LEU A 136 -1.95 -6.06 4.17
C LEU A 136 -1.47 -7.35 4.87
N HIS A 137 -0.16 -7.55 4.98
CA HIS A 137 0.44 -8.71 5.63
C HIS A 137 1.21 -8.31 6.89
N SER A 138 1.38 -9.24 7.81
CA SER A 138 2.09 -9.01 9.08
C SER A 138 3.55 -8.57 8.91
N ASN A 139 4.19 -8.97 7.81
CA ASN A 139 5.58 -8.60 7.48
C ASN A 139 5.68 -7.47 6.43
N CYS A 140 4.63 -6.70 6.27
CA CYS A 140 4.49 -5.71 5.20
C CYS A 140 5.62 -4.66 5.16
N VAL A 141 6.00 -4.10 6.30
CA VAL A 141 7.04 -3.07 6.38
C VAL A 141 8.37 -3.59 5.84
N GLN A 142 8.77 -4.80 6.22
CA GLN A 142 10.03 -5.37 5.77
C GLN A 142 9.97 -5.77 4.29
N ALA A 143 8.85 -6.29 3.80
CA ALA A 143 8.67 -6.61 2.38
C ALA A 143 8.79 -5.35 1.51
N VAL A 144 8.10 -4.27 1.86
CA VAL A 144 8.18 -2.99 1.14
C VAL A 144 9.59 -2.38 1.21
N ARG A 145 10.25 -2.47 2.38
CA ARG A 145 11.66 -2.03 2.52
C ARG A 145 12.61 -2.82 1.63
N SER A 146 12.47 -4.15 1.57
CA SER A 146 13.30 -5.01 0.70
C SER A 146 13.16 -4.61 -0.77
N ILE A 147 11.94 -4.32 -1.22
CA ILE A 147 11.68 -3.81 -2.58
C ILE A 147 12.30 -2.43 -2.77
N GLY A 148 12.20 -1.54 -1.77
CA GLY A 148 12.85 -0.23 -1.80
C GLY A 148 14.36 -0.32 -1.90
N CYS A 149 14.99 -1.21 -1.13
CA CYS A 149 16.42 -1.47 -1.20
C CYS A 149 16.83 -2.01 -2.59
N LEU A 150 16.03 -2.92 -3.16
CA LEU A 150 16.28 -3.45 -4.51
C LEU A 150 16.29 -2.33 -5.56
N ARG A 151 15.36 -1.37 -5.49
CA ARG A 151 15.37 -0.18 -6.36
C ARG A 151 16.61 0.67 -6.16
N ALA A 152 16.99 0.89 -4.90
CA ALA A 152 18.13 1.73 -4.55
C ALA A 152 19.45 1.15 -5.05
N ILE A 153 19.73 -0.12 -4.78
CA ILE A 153 21.01 -0.72 -5.25
C ILE A 153 21.11 -0.80 -6.77
N CYS A 154 20.00 -0.81 -7.49
CA CYS A 154 19.99 -0.78 -8.95
C CYS A 154 19.93 0.65 -9.52
N GLY A 155 19.93 1.69 -8.71
CA GLY A 155 19.82 3.07 -9.17
C GLY A 155 18.53 3.36 -9.94
N LYS A 156 17.42 2.66 -9.64
CA LYS A 156 16.14 2.76 -10.38
C LYS A 156 15.18 3.74 -9.72
N LEU A 157 15.72 4.85 -9.22
CA LEU A 157 14.96 5.92 -8.54
C LEU A 157 15.21 7.25 -9.23
N ASP A 158 14.14 8.01 -9.42
CA ASP A 158 14.13 9.37 -10.00
C ASP A 158 14.81 9.50 -11.37
N LYS A 159 14.86 8.43 -12.13
CA LYS A 159 15.34 8.40 -13.52
C LYS A 159 14.17 8.15 -14.47
N GLU A 160 14.28 8.68 -15.70
CA GLU A 160 13.29 8.45 -16.76
C GLU A 160 13.10 6.95 -17.05
N GLY A 161 11.84 6.50 -17.03
CA GLY A 161 11.49 5.09 -17.23
C GLY A 161 11.71 4.16 -16.04
N CYS A 162 12.10 4.73 -14.89
CA CYS A 162 12.24 4.04 -13.61
C CYS A 162 11.16 4.48 -12.62
N ASN A 163 11.33 4.16 -11.34
CA ASN A 163 10.44 4.65 -10.29
C ASN A 163 10.75 6.12 -9.98
N VAL A 164 9.74 6.97 -10.11
CA VAL A 164 9.86 8.41 -9.84
C VAL A 164 9.09 8.75 -8.57
N CYS A 165 9.77 9.40 -7.63
CA CYS A 165 9.16 9.96 -6.44
C CYS A 165 8.55 11.31 -6.81
N PHE A 166 7.25 11.35 -7.08
CA PHE A 166 6.59 12.63 -7.30
C PHE A 166 6.58 13.45 -6.01
N PRO A 167 6.99 14.74 -6.05
CA PRO A 167 6.61 15.63 -4.97
C PRO A 167 5.09 15.62 -4.88
N THR A 168 4.57 15.62 -3.68
CA THR A 168 3.13 15.76 -3.46
C THR A 168 2.68 16.97 -4.25
N VAL A 169 1.90 16.75 -5.32
CA VAL A 169 1.23 17.86 -6.00
C VAL A 169 0.20 18.34 -4.99
N VAL A 170 0.63 19.27 -4.18
CA VAL A 170 -0.30 20.03 -3.36
C VAL A 170 -1.08 20.85 -4.38
N GLY A 171 -2.28 20.42 -4.71
CA GLY A 171 -3.26 21.30 -5.33
C GLY A 171 -3.26 22.59 -4.53
N HIS A 172 -3.63 23.73 -5.12
CA HIS A 172 -3.62 25.02 -4.43
C HIS A 172 -4.04 24.81 -2.98
N PRO A 173 -3.16 25.06 -2.00
CA PRO A 173 -3.51 24.79 -0.63
C PRO A 173 -4.72 25.66 -0.31
N VAL A 174 -5.87 25.04 -0.14
CA VAL A 174 -6.88 25.67 0.69
C VAL A 174 -6.14 25.85 2.00
N ALA A 175 -5.83 27.09 2.34
CA ALA A 175 -5.06 27.38 3.53
C ALA A 175 -5.78 26.71 4.70
N VAL A 176 -5.16 25.66 5.22
CA VAL A 176 -5.71 24.86 6.30
C VAL A 176 -4.87 25.19 7.52
N GLU A 177 -5.42 25.93 8.42
CA GLU A 177 -4.80 26.19 9.70
C GLU A 177 -5.28 25.13 10.69
N ASN A 178 -4.36 24.32 11.21
CA ASN A 178 -4.65 23.23 12.15
C ASN A 178 -5.67 22.18 11.64
N GLY A 179 -5.63 21.85 10.34
CA GLY A 179 -6.51 20.85 9.75
C GLY A 179 -7.91 21.36 9.39
N ASN A 180 -8.21 22.64 9.60
CA ASN A 180 -9.50 23.24 9.28
C ASN A 180 -9.39 24.24 8.11
N PRO A 181 -10.40 24.34 7.24
CA PRO A 181 -10.46 25.36 6.20
C PRO A 181 -10.32 26.76 6.84
N THR A 182 -9.52 27.62 6.22
CA THR A 182 -9.35 29.00 6.68
C THR A 182 -10.70 29.71 6.80
N GLY A 183 -10.97 30.27 7.98
CA GLY A 183 -12.21 30.97 8.30
C GLY A 183 -13.12 30.24 9.27
N ILE A 184 -12.92 28.95 9.53
CA ILE A 184 -13.64 28.24 10.59
C ILE A 184 -12.77 28.27 11.86
N LYS A 185 -13.08 29.16 12.78
CA LYS A 185 -12.46 29.13 14.12
C LYS A 185 -13.12 28.02 14.93
N THR A 186 -12.43 26.91 15.11
CA THR A 186 -12.84 25.93 16.11
C THR A 186 -12.52 26.50 17.50
N THR A 187 -13.54 26.65 18.32
CA THR A 187 -13.40 27.11 19.74
C THR A 187 -12.96 25.96 20.66
N VAL A 188 -12.93 24.75 20.14
CA VAL A 188 -12.51 23.56 20.89
C VAL A 188 -11.15 23.14 20.43
N LYS A 189 -10.13 23.33 21.25
CA LYS A 189 -8.86 22.62 21.08
C LYS A 189 -9.11 21.13 21.36
N VAL A 190 -9.15 20.34 20.33
CA VAL A 190 -9.06 18.89 20.50
C VAL A 190 -7.59 18.58 20.79
N GLU A 191 -7.24 18.58 22.07
CA GLU A 191 -5.87 18.22 22.51
C GLU A 191 -5.66 16.70 22.51
N ALA A 192 -6.68 15.91 22.17
CA ALA A 192 -6.57 14.49 22.16
C ALA A 192 -5.87 14.03 20.86
N PRO A 193 -4.64 13.52 20.95
CA PRO A 193 -4.10 12.69 19.89
C PRO A 193 -5.03 11.50 19.64
N ASN A 194 -4.85 10.78 18.55
CA ASN A 194 -5.56 9.51 18.34
C ASN A 194 -5.50 8.69 19.64
N VAL A 195 -6.64 8.22 20.08
CA VAL A 195 -6.76 7.45 21.32
C VAL A 195 -5.77 6.29 21.28
N ASN A 196 -4.99 6.13 22.37
CA ASN A 196 -3.94 5.11 22.47
C ASN A 196 -2.87 5.16 21.34
N ALA A 197 -2.55 6.35 20.83
CA ALA A 197 -1.55 6.56 19.78
C ALA A 197 -0.16 6.00 20.15
N GLU A 198 0.20 6.00 21.42
CA GLU A 198 1.47 5.44 21.91
C GLU A 198 1.55 3.92 21.67
N ARG A 199 0.44 3.21 21.83
CA ARG A 199 0.34 1.77 21.54
C ARG A 199 0.34 1.47 20.04
N TYR A 200 -0.19 2.38 19.24
CA TYR A 200 -0.33 2.22 17.80
C TYR A 200 0.33 3.37 17.02
N PRO A 201 1.63 3.58 17.14
CA PRO A 201 2.30 4.78 16.63
C PRO A 201 2.33 4.88 15.10
N LEU A 202 2.07 3.79 14.38
CA LEU A 202 2.03 3.76 12.92
C LEU A 202 0.62 3.89 12.34
N PHE A 203 -0.41 3.89 13.19
CA PHE A 203 -1.80 4.06 12.74
C PHE A 203 -2.22 5.52 12.84
N LEU A 204 -2.42 6.16 11.69
CA LEU A 204 -2.91 7.53 11.59
C LEU A 204 -4.40 7.65 11.93
N ASN A 205 -5.16 6.58 11.77
CA ASN A 205 -6.58 6.49 12.11
C ASN A 205 -6.75 5.65 13.38
N GLY A 206 -7.28 6.26 14.39
CA GLY A 206 -7.31 5.73 15.75
C GLY A 206 -8.31 4.60 16.04
N LEU A 207 -8.84 3.87 15.04
CA LEU A 207 -9.85 2.84 15.31
C LEU A 207 -9.37 1.72 16.23
N PRO A 208 -8.17 1.13 16.07
CA PRO A 208 -7.70 0.12 17.02
C PRO A 208 -7.58 0.66 18.45
N GLY A 209 -7.08 1.88 18.59
CA GLY A 209 -7.01 2.55 19.88
C GLY A 209 -8.36 2.90 20.47
N ALA A 210 -9.33 3.26 19.62
CA ALA A 210 -10.71 3.51 20.07
C ALA A 210 -11.41 2.22 20.52
N LEU A 211 -11.18 1.09 19.84
CA LEU A 211 -11.72 -0.21 20.27
C LEU A 211 -11.14 -0.63 21.62
N ASP A 212 -9.83 -0.43 21.84
CA ASP A 212 -9.23 -0.66 23.14
C ASP A 212 -9.82 0.27 24.22
N ALA A 213 -10.08 1.52 23.90
CA ALA A 213 -10.71 2.46 24.84
C ALA A 213 -12.17 2.09 25.17
N ILE A 214 -12.91 1.52 24.21
CA ILE A 214 -14.26 0.99 24.47
C ILE A 214 -14.17 -0.22 25.43
N GLU A 215 -13.19 -1.09 25.22
CA GLU A 215 -13.01 -2.30 26.02
C GLU A 215 -12.54 -1.99 27.45
N THR A 216 -11.58 -1.08 27.59
CA THR A 216 -10.92 -0.79 28.88
C THR A 216 -11.50 0.39 29.65
N GLY A 217 -12.18 1.30 28.96
CA GLY A 217 -12.61 2.61 29.51
C GLY A 217 -11.48 3.64 29.57
N GLU A 218 -10.27 3.32 29.13
CA GLU A 218 -9.09 4.18 29.22
C GLU A 218 -8.62 4.67 27.84
N PRO A 219 -8.20 5.93 27.70
CA PRO A 219 -8.20 7.02 28.69
C PRO A 219 -9.58 7.64 28.93
N TYR A 220 -10.57 7.26 28.15
CA TYR A 220 -12.00 7.60 28.31
C TYR A 220 -12.85 6.59 27.53
N THR A 221 -14.11 6.42 27.89
CA THR A 221 -15.04 5.53 27.20
C THR A 221 -15.70 6.27 26.03
N PRO A 222 -15.42 5.91 24.76
CA PRO A 222 -16.18 6.39 23.62
C PRO A 222 -17.67 5.99 23.77
N ARG A 223 -18.58 6.89 23.44
CA ARG A 223 -20.02 6.66 23.59
C ARG A 223 -20.79 6.68 22.28
N ALA A 224 -20.21 7.29 21.26
CA ALA A 224 -20.84 7.37 19.96
C ALA A 224 -19.83 7.15 18.82
N LEU A 225 -20.30 6.61 17.70
CA LEU A 225 -19.56 6.45 16.48
C LEU A 225 -20.31 7.08 15.31
N MET A 226 -19.62 7.90 14.54
CA MET A 226 -20.10 8.36 13.25
C MET A 226 -19.15 7.86 12.15
N GLY A 227 -19.68 7.07 11.24
CA GLY A 227 -18.92 6.53 10.11
C GLY A 227 -19.49 7.00 8.78
N TYR A 228 -18.64 7.10 7.77
CA TYR A 228 -19.06 7.38 6.41
C TYR A 228 -18.15 6.65 5.42
N HIS A 229 -18.77 6.07 4.40
CA HIS A 229 -18.09 5.32 3.35
C HIS A 229 -17.17 4.19 3.87
N THR A 230 -17.62 3.47 4.91
CA THR A 230 -16.83 2.40 5.50
C THR A 230 -17.68 1.26 6.04
N ASN A 231 -17.38 0.05 5.62
CA ASN A 231 -17.93 -1.17 6.21
C ASN A 231 -17.02 -1.63 7.37
N THR A 232 -17.08 -0.91 8.48
CA THR A 232 -16.10 -0.96 9.58
C THR A 232 -15.85 -2.37 10.10
N ILE A 233 -16.90 -3.15 10.39
CA ILE A 233 -16.74 -4.50 10.96
C ILE A 233 -16.17 -5.51 9.96
N MET A 234 -16.34 -5.28 8.66
CA MET A 234 -15.79 -6.15 7.62
C MET A 234 -14.38 -5.71 7.17
N ALA A 235 -14.06 -4.41 7.33
CA ALA A 235 -12.77 -3.86 6.93
C ALA A 235 -11.65 -4.08 7.97
N GLN A 236 -12.00 -4.45 9.20
CA GLN A 236 -11.07 -4.66 10.30
C GLN A 236 -10.95 -6.14 10.64
N GLY A 237 -9.78 -6.55 11.12
CA GLY A 237 -9.59 -7.88 11.70
C GLY A 237 -10.41 -8.05 12.99
N ASP A 238 -10.65 -9.31 13.37
CA ASP A 238 -11.40 -9.70 14.56
C ASP A 238 -12.87 -9.19 14.58
N TYR A 239 -13.61 -9.65 13.57
CA TYR A 239 -15.01 -9.28 13.36
C TYR A 239 -15.89 -9.39 14.61
N HIS A 240 -15.80 -10.51 15.34
CA HIS A 240 -16.67 -10.76 16.50
C HIS A 240 -16.37 -9.81 17.66
N ARG A 241 -15.10 -9.65 18.00
CA ARG A 241 -14.70 -8.68 19.04
C ARG A 241 -15.15 -7.27 18.69
N ASN A 242 -14.91 -6.83 17.46
CA ASN A 242 -15.27 -5.49 17.02
C ASN A 242 -16.78 -5.27 17.05
N LEU A 243 -17.55 -6.25 16.62
CA LEU A 243 -19.02 -6.19 16.65
C LEU A 243 -19.53 -6.07 18.10
N ASP A 244 -19.00 -6.90 19.01
CA ASP A 244 -19.44 -6.90 20.39
C ASP A 244 -19.07 -5.60 21.11
N LEU A 245 -17.86 -5.08 20.88
CA LEU A 245 -17.44 -3.79 21.45
C LEU A 245 -18.26 -2.61 20.92
N LEU A 246 -18.46 -2.55 19.60
CA LEU A 246 -19.20 -1.43 19.00
C LEU A 246 -20.68 -1.44 19.42
N ARG A 247 -21.27 -2.59 19.70
CA ARG A 247 -22.64 -2.70 20.24
C ARG A 247 -22.83 -2.08 21.62
N THR A 248 -21.74 -1.80 22.35
CA THR A 248 -21.81 -1.16 23.66
C THR A 248 -21.94 0.36 23.57
N LEU A 249 -21.77 0.94 22.39
CA LEU A 249 -21.91 2.37 22.18
C LEU A 249 -23.38 2.81 22.31
N ASP A 250 -23.59 4.02 22.84
CA ASP A 250 -24.91 4.59 23.04
C ASP A 250 -25.58 5.02 21.73
N PHE A 251 -24.78 5.34 20.68
CA PHE A 251 -25.29 5.84 19.41
C PHE A 251 -24.31 5.57 18.27
N ILE A 252 -24.84 5.05 17.17
CA ILE A 252 -24.07 4.77 15.95
C ILE A 252 -24.81 5.32 14.73
N CYS A 253 -24.16 6.21 13.99
CA CYS A 253 -24.69 6.77 12.75
C CYS A 253 -23.73 6.52 11.59
N TYR A 254 -24.25 6.09 10.45
CA TYR A 254 -23.48 5.89 9.22
C TYR A 254 -24.07 6.68 8.06
N THR A 255 -23.20 7.20 7.22
CA THR A 255 -23.54 7.72 5.89
C THR A 255 -22.99 6.75 4.85
N GLU A 256 -23.86 6.10 4.09
CA GLU A 256 -23.50 5.03 3.17
C GLU A 256 -24.36 4.98 1.91
N LEU A 257 -23.78 4.46 0.83
CA LEU A 257 -24.48 4.19 -0.43
C LEU A 257 -25.35 2.95 -0.36
N PHE A 258 -24.97 1.97 0.44
CA PHE A 258 -25.61 0.66 0.56
C PHE A 258 -25.80 0.30 2.03
N MET A 259 -26.79 -0.54 2.30
CA MET A 259 -26.93 -1.16 3.60
C MET A 259 -25.86 -2.25 3.76
N THR A 260 -24.70 -1.81 4.30
CA THR A 260 -23.57 -2.69 4.59
C THR A 260 -23.85 -3.56 5.81
N GLU A 261 -23.02 -4.58 6.06
CA GLU A 261 -23.09 -5.39 7.27
C GLU A 261 -22.96 -4.55 8.53
N THR A 262 -22.07 -3.54 8.51
CA THR A 262 -21.94 -2.59 9.62
C THR A 262 -23.24 -1.82 9.86
N CYS A 263 -23.85 -1.30 8.81
CA CYS A 263 -25.13 -0.58 8.93
C CYS A 263 -26.24 -1.51 9.47
N ASN A 264 -26.36 -2.71 8.94
CA ASN A 264 -27.39 -3.66 9.34
C ASN A 264 -27.24 -4.16 10.78
N GLN A 265 -26.01 -4.27 11.27
CA GLN A 265 -25.70 -4.88 12.57
C GLN A 265 -25.62 -3.89 13.71
N LEU A 266 -25.25 -2.63 13.42
CA LEU A 266 -24.82 -1.66 14.42
C LEU A 266 -25.54 -0.31 14.34
N ALA A 267 -25.93 0.18 13.15
CA ALA A 267 -26.34 1.57 13.02
C ALA A 267 -27.74 1.81 13.58
N ASP A 268 -27.86 2.81 14.44
CA ASP A 268 -29.16 3.36 14.87
C ASP A 268 -29.76 4.24 13.79
N VAL A 269 -28.91 4.95 13.04
CA VAL A 269 -29.30 5.82 11.93
C VAL A 269 -28.38 5.59 10.74
N VAL A 270 -28.97 5.41 9.56
CA VAL A 270 -28.28 5.38 8.29
C VAL A 270 -28.74 6.55 7.43
N LEU A 271 -27.83 7.42 7.07
CA LEU A 271 -28.05 8.53 6.15
C LEU A 271 -27.64 8.09 4.74
N PRO A 272 -28.57 8.10 3.77
CA PRO A 272 -28.23 7.73 2.41
C PRO A 272 -27.30 8.77 1.77
N ASP A 273 -26.26 8.30 1.11
CA ASP A 273 -25.35 9.13 0.32
C ASP A 273 -25.60 8.92 -1.18
N VAL A 274 -25.01 9.78 -1.99
CA VAL A 274 -25.07 9.73 -3.44
C VAL A 274 -23.78 9.14 -4.04
N SER A 275 -23.92 8.45 -5.17
CA SER A 275 -22.78 7.93 -5.89
C SER A 275 -21.92 9.07 -6.47
N TRP A 276 -20.68 8.75 -6.81
CA TRP A 276 -19.78 9.71 -7.47
C TRP A 276 -20.34 10.27 -8.79
N ALA A 277 -21.24 9.55 -9.44
CA ALA A 277 -21.88 9.98 -10.67
C ALA A 277 -23.03 10.98 -10.45
N GLU A 278 -23.48 11.13 -9.21
CA GLU A 278 -24.64 11.95 -8.83
C GLU A 278 -24.23 13.23 -8.10
N ARG A 279 -22.92 13.46 -7.91
CA ARG A 279 -22.39 14.62 -7.20
C ARG A 279 -21.33 15.35 -8.00
N TYR A 280 -21.14 16.63 -7.68
CA TYR A 280 -19.98 17.37 -8.13
C TYR A 280 -18.77 16.96 -7.25
N ASP A 281 -17.70 16.59 -7.92
CA ASP A 281 -16.44 16.25 -7.27
C ASP A 281 -15.32 17.05 -7.92
N TYR A 282 -14.43 17.64 -7.15
CA TYR A 282 -13.21 18.23 -7.67
C TYR A 282 -12.03 17.52 -7.06
N ARG A 283 -11.11 17.18 -7.92
CA ARG A 283 -9.81 16.67 -7.48
C ARG A 283 -8.96 17.86 -7.05
N THR A 284 -8.58 17.84 -5.80
CA THR A 284 -7.51 18.69 -5.26
C THR A 284 -6.15 18.08 -5.60
#